data_2a1ec8f91027178af0f08694463838fb
#
_entry.id   2a1ec8f91027178af0f08694463838fb
#
_cell.length_a   1.000
_cell.length_b   1.000
_cell.length_c   1.000
_cell.angle_alpha   90.00
_cell.angle_beta   90.00
_cell.angle_gamma   90.00
#
_symmetry.space_group_name_H-M   'P 1'
#
loop_
_entity.id
_entity.type
_entity.pdbx_description
1 polymer ?
#
loop_
_entity_poly.entity_id
_entity_poly.type
_entity_poly.pdbx_seq_one_letter_code
_entity_poly.pdbx_strand_id
1 'polypeptide(L)'
;DITLPIARMELSQTELEGVEITAYRKPFKLNRDGITADVPNTILAKQTTLNDLLCKIPGIQQRGDAIEVIGKGIPTYYINGREVTDQTELNNLAIDQIQSVRLMTNPDVRYHSEQRAVIEIKTKRLGEGLAFNVSGNLLQGNHFSQNYRMNGSYNYKNWDFFFSYNYDRGKKDSDLDIYQQTQSDTIWNLTNLSQKRIFNESHAYTGGVSYHFSPESEVGLKYEGKYSEGNTSSNETLSMIPDKGVSTFIKNLSDVSDKSVSNHFNL
;
A
#
# COMPACT_ATOMS: atom_id res chain seq x y z
N ASP A 1 22.03 87.53 -16.27
CA ASP A 1 21.13 86.50 -16.86
C ASP A 1 21.67 85.10 -16.55
N ILE A 2 20.90 84.39 -15.75
CA ILE A 2 21.19 83.00 -15.41
C ILE A 2 20.27 82.15 -16.30
N THR A 3 20.83 81.49 -17.30
CA THR A 3 20.10 80.53 -18.14
C THR A 3 20.10 79.17 -17.45
N LEU A 4 18.92 78.72 -17.01
CA LEU A 4 18.74 77.40 -16.47
C LEU A 4 18.71 76.35 -17.59
N PRO A 5 19.36 75.21 -17.45
CA PRO A 5 19.31 74.13 -18.43
C PRO A 5 17.92 73.47 -18.46
N ILE A 6 17.51 73.07 -19.67
CA ILE A 6 16.23 72.37 -19.91
C ILE A 6 16.26 71.01 -19.23
N ALA A 7 15.39 70.79 -18.21
CA ALA A 7 15.21 69.51 -17.61
C ALA A 7 14.39 68.62 -18.55
N ARG A 8 14.98 67.52 -19.05
CA ARG A 8 14.27 66.47 -19.78
C ARG A 8 13.79 65.42 -18.73
N MET A 9 12.48 65.26 -18.62
CA MET A 9 11.91 64.15 -17.89
C MET A 9 11.76 62.96 -18.84
N GLU A 10 12.36 61.82 -18.48
CA GLU A 10 12.12 60.53 -19.13
C GLU A 10 10.98 59.86 -18.39
N LEU A 11 9.96 59.38 -19.13
CA LEU A 11 8.88 58.55 -18.59
C LEU A 11 9.49 57.18 -18.26
N SER A 12 9.70 56.93 -16.99
CA SER A 12 9.96 55.54 -16.54
C SER A 12 8.66 54.77 -16.57
N GLN A 13 8.48 53.93 -17.57
CA GLN A 13 7.44 52.91 -17.57
C GLN A 13 7.92 51.77 -16.64
N THR A 14 7.38 51.73 -15.40
CA THR A 14 7.47 50.52 -14.59
C THR A 14 6.38 49.58 -15.08
N GLU A 15 6.74 48.59 -15.88
CA GLU A 15 5.85 47.45 -16.14
C GLU A 15 5.56 46.76 -14.81
N LEU A 16 4.31 46.82 -14.34
CA LEU A 16 3.83 46.01 -13.24
C LEU A 16 3.74 44.57 -13.74
N GLU A 17 4.47 43.65 -13.10
CA GLU A 17 4.28 42.22 -13.34
C GLU A 17 2.80 41.89 -13.26
N GLY A 18 2.26 41.33 -14.35
CA GLY A 18 0.87 40.94 -14.39
C GLY A 18 0.54 39.95 -13.31
N VAL A 19 -0.49 40.22 -12.54
CA VAL A 19 -1.01 39.26 -11.55
C VAL A 19 -1.66 38.11 -12.32
N GLU A 20 -0.97 36.97 -12.38
CA GLU A 20 -1.53 35.74 -12.93
C GLU A 20 -2.55 35.16 -11.92
N ILE A 21 -3.85 35.28 -12.21
CA ILE A 21 -4.91 34.68 -11.41
C ILE A 21 -5.06 33.23 -11.81
N THR A 22 -4.39 32.32 -11.10
CA THR A 22 -4.54 30.88 -11.30
C THR A 22 -5.79 30.41 -10.59
N ALA A 23 -6.87 30.12 -11.31
CA ALA A 23 -8.06 29.51 -10.75
C ALA A 23 -7.89 27.99 -10.68
N TYR A 24 -7.93 27.43 -9.46
CA TYR A 24 -7.89 25.98 -9.27
C TYR A 24 -9.29 25.37 -9.42
N ARG A 25 -9.37 24.22 -10.10
CA ARG A 25 -10.60 23.43 -10.15
C ARG A 25 -10.90 22.83 -8.78
N LYS A 26 -12.18 22.58 -8.49
CA LYS A 26 -12.57 21.82 -7.28
C LYS A 26 -11.99 20.42 -7.39
N PRO A 27 -11.14 20.00 -6.45
CA PRO A 27 -10.41 18.73 -6.58
C PRO A 27 -11.27 17.50 -6.29
N PHE A 28 -12.38 17.66 -5.55
CA PHE A 28 -13.15 16.53 -5.03
C PHE A 28 -14.49 16.37 -5.72
N LYS A 29 -14.80 15.11 -6.09
CA LYS A 29 -16.11 14.67 -6.58
C LYS A 29 -16.60 13.54 -5.68
N LEU A 30 -17.83 13.67 -5.18
CA LEU A 30 -18.48 12.63 -4.39
C LEU A 30 -19.15 11.64 -5.35
N ASN A 31 -18.82 10.36 -5.24
CA ASN A 31 -19.39 9.26 -5.98
C ASN A 31 -20.20 8.36 -5.03
N ARG A 32 -20.94 7.40 -5.58
CA ARG A 32 -21.76 6.47 -4.79
C ARG A 32 -20.92 5.61 -3.83
N ASP A 33 -19.71 5.27 -4.19
CA ASP A 33 -18.78 4.37 -3.49
C ASP A 33 -17.71 5.11 -2.68
N GLY A 34 -17.60 6.44 -2.85
CA GLY A 34 -16.62 7.23 -2.13
C GLY A 34 -16.29 8.58 -2.76
N ILE A 35 -15.07 9.02 -2.63
CA ILE A 35 -14.59 10.34 -3.07
C ILE A 35 -13.52 10.16 -4.12
N THR A 36 -13.66 10.83 -5.26
CA THR A 36 -12.60 10.96 -6.26
C THR A 36 -11.97 12.35 -6.16
N ALA A 37 -10.64 12.37 -6.05
CA ALA A 37 -9.82 13.57 -6.03
C ALA A 37 -9.05 13.68 -7.34
N ASP A 38 -9.36 14.69 -8.16
CA ASP A 38 -8.60 15.02 -9.37
C ASP A 38 -7.34 15.79 -8.98
N VAL A 39 -6.16 15.35 -9.44
CA VAL A 39 -4.88 15.95 -9.04
C VAL A 39 -4.44 17.06 -9.98
N PRO A 40 -4.45 16.90 -11.32
CA PRO A 40 -3.95 17.91 -12.25
C PRO A 40 -4.69 19.23 -12.14
N ASN A 41 -3.95 20.34 -12.14
CA ASN A 41 -4.51 21.70 -12.08
C ASN A 41 -5.37 21.97 -10.83
N THR A 42 -5.10 21.27 -9.74
CA THR A 42 -5.73 21.48 -8.43
C THR A 42 -4.68 21.78 -7.35
N ILE A 43 -5.15 22.13 -6.15
CA ILE A 43 -4.25 22.33 -5.00
C ILE A 43 -3.51 21.05 -4.60
N LEU A 44 -3.99 19.88 -5.01
CA LEU A 44 -3.39 18.58 -4.72
C LEU A 44 -2.08 18.39 -5.49
N ALA A 45 -1.96 18.96 -6.70
CA ALA A 45 -0.73 18.89 -7.50
C ALA A 45 0.47 19.62 -6.85
N LYS A 46 0.22 20.47 -5.84
CA LYS A 46 1.28 21.19 -5.13
C LYS A 46 1.85 20.43 -3.94
N GLN A 47 1.32 19.26 -3.62
CA GLN A 47 1.81 18.46 -2.51
C GLN A 47 3.19 17.86 -2.85
N THR A 48 4.01 17.62 -1.85
CA THR A 48 5.38 17.12 -2.04
C THR A 48 5.42 15.59 -2.03
N THR A 49 4.58 14.97 -1.22
CA THR A 49 4.52 13.51 -1.09
C THR A 49 3.12 12.97 -1.32
N LEU A 50 3.02 11.67 -1.67
CA LEU A 50 1.74 11.00 -1.78
C LEU A 50 0.96 11.04 -0.47
N ASN A 51 1.63 10.88 0.67
CA ASN A 51 0.99 10.94 1.99
C ASN A 51 0.37 12.32 2.27
N ASP A 52 1.08 13.40 1.93
CA ASP A 52 0.55 14.77 2.05
C ASP A 52 -0.70 14.97 1.18
N LEU A 53 -0.65 14.43 -0.04
CA LEU A 53 -1.80 14.47 -0.96
C LEU A 53 -2.98 13.70 -0.39
N LEU A 54 -2.76 12.47 0.09
CA LEU A 54 -3.80 11.62 0.66
C LEU A 54 -4.46 12.27 1.89
N CYS A 55 -3.70 12.91 2.76
CA CYS A 55 -4.21 13.62 3.93
C CYS A 55 -5.08 14.83 3.60
N LYS A 56 -5.06 15.33 2.35
CA LYS A 56 -5.98 16.39 1.88
C LYS A 56 -7.34 15.83 1.44
N ILE A 57 -7.45 14.52 1.25
CA ILE A 57 -8.72 13.89 0.85
C ILE A 57 -9.59 13.73 2.09
N PRO A 58 -10.85 14.22 2.07
CA PRO A 58 -11.77 14.06 3.19
C PRO A 58 -11.94 12.58 3.56
N GLY A 59 -11.87 12.27 4.86
CA GLY A 59 -11.98 10.90 5.36
C GLY A 59 -10.66 10.14 5.50
N ILE A 60 -9.54 10.73 5.12
CA ILE A 60 -8.20 10.18 5.33
C ILE A 60 -7.48 10.96 6.43
N GLN A 61 -6.79 10.26 7.29
CA GLN A 61 -5.94 10.83 8.34
C GLN A 61 -4.60 10.08 8.41
N GLN A 62 -3.58 10.75 8.87
CA GLN A 62 -2.31 10.12 9.21
C GLN A 62 -2.28 9.82 10.71
N ARG A 63 -1.89 8.61 11.06
CA ARG A 63 -1.69 8.17 12.45
C ARG A 63 -0.32 7.52 12.58
N GLY A 64 0.62 8.28 13.16
CA GLY A 64 2.04 7.91 13.11
C GLY A 64 2.54 7.88 11.66
N ASP A 65 3.13 6.78 11.24
CA ASP A 65 3.63 6.60 9.87
C ASP A 65 2.58 5.98 8.91
N ALA A 66 1.41 5.61 9.42
CA ALA A 66 0.37 4.97 8.63
C ALA A 66 -0.71 5.98 8.19
N ILE A 67 -1.23 5.76 7.00
CA ILE A 67 -2.43 6.41 6.49
C ILE A 67 -3.63 5.55 6.86
N GLU A 68 -4.62 6.14 7.49
CA GLU A 68 -5.87 5.48 7.90
C GLU A 68 -7.09 6.18 7.30
N VAL A 69 -8.09 5.38 6.97
CA VAL A 69 -9.43 5.88 6.61
C VAL A 69 -10.30 5.89 7.85
N ILE A 70 -10.91 7.03 8.14
CA ILE A 70 -11.72 7.24 9.34
C ILE A 70 -12.83 6.18 9.43
N GLY A 71 -12.85 5.44 10.54
CA GLY A 71 -13.82 4.37 10.79
C GLY A 71 -13.62 3.06 10.02
N LYS A 72 -12.61 2.98 9.15
CA LYS A 72 -12.32 1.78 8.34
C LYS A 72 -10.93 1.18 8.60
N GLY A 73 -9.99 1.96 9.16
CA GLY A 73 -8.62 1.53 9.42
C GLY A 73 -7.68 1.74 8.24
N ILE A 74 -6.64 0.91 8.14
CA ILE A 74 -5.62 1.00 7.09
C ILE A 74 -6.24 0.56 5.75
N PRO A 75 -6.18 1.40 4.69
CA PRO A 75 -6.72 1.04 3.38
C PRO A 75 -5.79 0.11 2.61
N THR A 76 -6.35 -0.62 1.66
CA THR A 76 -5.58 -1.30 0.62
C THR A 76 -5.37 -0.35 -0.55
N TYR A 77 -4.15 -0.35 -1.11
CA TYR A 77 -3.79 0.55 -2.20
C TYR A 77 -3.81 -0.18 -3.53
N TYR A 78 -4.31 0.51 -4.54
CA TYR A 78 -4.28 0.07 -5.93
C TYR A 78 -3.67 1.16 -6.80
N ILE A 79 -2.80 0.80 -7.73
CA ILE A 79 -2.30 1.68 -8.78
C ILE A 79 -2.75 1.09 -10.12
N ASN A 80 -3.56 1.84 -10.86
CA ASN A 80 -4.12 1.43 -12.15
C ASN A 80 -4.77 0.03 -12.10
N GLY A 81 -5.57 -0.24 -11.05
CA GLY A 81 -6.26 -1.51 -10.86
C GLY A 81 -5.39 -2.66 -10.31
N ARG A 82 -4.09 -2.46 -10.08
CA ARG A 82 -3.17 -3.44 -9.49
C ARG A 82 -2.99 -3.15 -8.00
N GLU A 83 -3.17 -4.16 -7.16
CA GLU A 83 -2.90 -4.05 -5.73
C GLU A 83 -1.41 -3.81 -5.45
N VAL A 84 -1.15 -2.87 -4.58
CA VAL A 84 0.20 -2.49 -4.14
C VAL A 84 0.41 -2.97 -2.73
N THR A 85 1.35 -3.90 -2.56
CA THR A 85 1.72 -4.46 -1.24
C THR A 85 2.99 -3.84 -0.68
N ASP A 86 3.74 -3.08 -1.50
CA ASP A 86 5.00 -2.46 -1.10
C ASP A 86 4.85 -0.95 -0.90
N GLN A 87 5.05 -0.51 0.32
CA GLN A 87 5.05 0.91 0.66
C GLN A 87 6.10 1.71 -0.14
N THR A 88 7.20 1.07 -0.53
CA THR A 88 8.25 1.71 -1.33
C THR A 88 7.74 2.14 -2.71
N GLU A 89 6.85 1.36 -3.32
CA GLU A 89 6.25 1.70 -4.61
C GLU A 89 5.36 2.94 -4.48
N LEU A 90 4.59 3.04 -3.40
CA LEU A 90 3.77 4.21 -3.12
C LEU A 90 4.62 5.46 -2.86
N ASN A 91 5.71 5.32 -2.09
CA ASN A 91 6.60 6.43 -1.76
C ASN A 91 7.37 6.97 -2.98
N ASN A 92 7.61 6.12 -3.98
CA ASN A 92 8.30 6.50 -5.21
C ASN A 92 7.38 7.08 -6.28
N LEU A 93 6.06 7.11 -6.04
CA LEU A 93 5.10 7.65 -6.98
C LEU A 93 5.13 9.18 -6.96
N ALA A 94 5.59 9.78 -8.03
CA ALA A 94 5.66 11.23 -8.16
C ALA A 94 4.26 11.84 -8.36
N ILE A 95 3.98 12.95 -7.68
CA ILE A 95 2.66 13.61 -7.70
C ILE A 95 2.25 14.06 -9.09
N ASP A 96 3.20 14.49 -9.90
CA ASP A 96 2.99 14.92 -11.28
C ASP A 96 2.55 13.78 -12.20
N GLN A 97 2.81 12.53 -11.82
CA GLN A 97 2.36 11.32 -12.52
C GLN A 97 0.92 10.93 -12.14
N ILE A 98 0.37 11.47 -11.05
CA ILE A 98 -0.96 11.10 -10.59
C ILE A 98 -2.02 11.87 -11.38
N GLN A 99 -2.98 11.13 -11.93
CA GLN A 99 -4.17 11.67 -12.59
C GLN A 99 -5.29 11.92 -11.58
N SER A 100 -5.61 10.90 -10.80
CA SER A 100 -6.67 10.98 -9.77
C SER A 100 -6.43 9.96 -8.67
N VAL A 101 -6.99 10.25 -7.51
CA VAL A 101 -7.02 9.33 -6.37
C VAL A 101 -8.48 9.13 -5.98
N ARG A 102 -8.91 7.88 -5.86
CA ARG A 102 -10.25 7.50 -5.47
C ARG A 102 -10.21 6.79 -4.13
N LEU A 103 -10.84 7.38 -3.13
CA LEU A 103 -11.08 6.75 -1.84
C LEU A 103 -12.44 6.04 -1.90
N MET A 104 -12.44 4.73 -1.75
CA MET A 104 -13.66 3.93 -1.63
C MET A 104 -13.80 3.42 -0.21
N THR A 105 -14.88 3.82 0.45
CA THR A 105 -15.22 3.37 1.81
C THR A 105 -16.19 2.19 1.81
N ASN A 106 -16.68 1.85 0.64
CA ASN A 106 -17.53 0.68 0.39
C ASN A 106 -17.13 0.05 -0.95
N PRO A 107 -15.97 -0.67 -0.98
CA PRO A 107 -15.45 -1.26 -2.21
C PRO A 107 -16.46 -2.22 -2.83
N ASP A 108 -16.53 -2.24 -4.15
CA ASP A 108 -17.40 -3.12 -4.92
C ASP A 108 -16.77 -4.53 -5.12
N VAL A 109 -17.44 -5.39 -5.88
CA VAL A 109 -17.04 -6.80 -6.12
C VAL A 109 -15.70 -6.96 -6.86
N ARG A 110 -15.12 -5.89 -7.40
CA ARG A 110 -13.80 -5.89 -8.04
C ARG A 110 -12.65 -6.01 -7.05
N TYR A 111 -12.92 -5.78 -5.77
CA TYR A 111 -11.95 -5.81 -4.69
C TYR A 111 -12.23 -6.99 -3.76
N HIS A 112 -11.21 -7.45 -3.04
CA HIS A 112 -11.39 -8.54 -2.10
C HIS A 112 -12.38 -8.19 -0.99
N SER A 113 -13.26 -9.09 -0.64
CA SER A 113 -14.36 -8.88 0.32
C SER A 113 -13.90 -8.51 1.74
N GLU A 114 -12.65 -8.76 2.06
CA GLU A 114 -12.04 -8.42 3.35
C GLU A 114 -11.58 -6.97 3.45
N GLN A 115 -11.49 -6.26 2.30
CA GLN A 115 -11.01 -4.89 2.23
C GLN A 115 -12.11 -3.92 2.66
N ARG A 116 -11.88 -3.22 3.77
CA ARG A 116 -12.84 -2.26 4.35
C ARG A 116 -12.79 -0.88 3.71
N ALA A 117 -11.65 -0.52 3.16
CA ALA A 117 -11.41 0.70 2.41
C ALA A 117 -10.34 0.45 1.36
N VAL A 118 -10.49 1.09 0.22
CA VAL A 118 -9.56 1.02 -0.91
C VAL A 118 -9.20 2.44 -1.35
N ILE A 119 -7.90 2.66 -1.57
CA ILE A 119 -7.39 3.86 -2.23
C ILE A 119 -6.86 3.44 -3.60
N GLU A 120 -7.59 3.81 -4.65
CA GLU A 120 -7.18 3.60 -6.03
C GLU A 120 -6.51 4.85 -6.59
N ILE A 121 -5.27 4.71 -7.02
CA ILE A 121 -4.48 5.77 -7.63
C ILE A 121 -4.43 5.51 -9.13
N LYS A 122 -4.98 6.43 -9.90
CA LYS A 122 -4.81 6.43 -11.36
C LYS A 122 -3.65 7.35 -11.73
N THR A 123 -2.68 6.82 -12.45
CA THR A 123 -1.58 7.62 -12.98
C THR A 123 -1.97 8.24 -14.30
N LYS A 124 -1.35 9.38 -14.63
CA LYS A 124 -1.45 9.94 -15.99
C LYS A 124 -0.93 8.90 -16.97
N ARG A 125 -1.58 8.75 -18.09
CA ARG A 125 -1.01 8.00 -19.19
C ARG A 125 0.32 8.64 -19.57
N LEU A 126 1.40 8.00 -19.21
CA LEU A 126 2.67 8.17 -19.91
C LEU A 126 2.38 7.66 -21.32
N GLY A 127 2.67 8.41 -22.36
CA GLY A 127 2.37 8.00 -23.73
C GLY A 127 2.73 6.55 -24.06
N GLU A 128 2.59 6.13 -25.31
CA GLU A 128 2.95 4.77 -25.74
C GLU A 128 4.35 4.39 -25.25
N GLY A 129 4.49 3.24 -24.59
CA GLY A 129 5.79 2.80 -24.08
C GLY A 129 5.73 1.58 -23.17
N LEU A 130 6.93 1.09 -22.87
CA LEU A 130 7.18 -0.03 -21.96
C LEU A 130 7.83 0.52 -20.68
N ALA A 131 7.25 0.20 -19.53
CA ALA A 131 7.87 0.41 -18.22
C ALA A 131 8.10 -0.94 -17.57
N PHE A 132 9.29 -1.11 -16.98
CA PHE A 132 9.68 -2.36 -16.33
C PHE A 132 10.48 -2.06 -15.07
N ASN A 133 10.13 -2.72 -13.97
CA ASN A 133 10.80 -2.58 -12.69
C ASN A 133 11.10 -3.96 -12.12
N VAL A 134 12.32 -4.15 -11.63
CA VAL A 134 12.75 -5.35 -10.90
C VAL A 134 13.36 -4.89 -9.59
N SER A 135 12.93 -5.48 -8.51
CA SER A 135 13.52 -5.28 -7.20
C SER A 135 13.76 -6.62 -6.50
N GLY A 136 14.79 -6.67 -5.66
CA GLY A 136 15.11 -7.83 -4.87
C GLY A 136 15.66 -7.42 -3.52
N ASN A 137 15.17 -8.05 -2.46
CA ASN A 137 15.64 -7.88 -1.11
C ASN A 137 16.18 -9.21 -0.59
N LEU A 138 17.38 -9.18 -0.08
CA LEU A 138 18.03 -10.30 0.59
C LEU A 138 18.27 -9.89 2.04
N LEU A 139 17.71 -10.63 2.96
CA LEU A 139 17.84 -10.37 4.38
C LEU A 139 18.54 -11.55 5.05
N GLN A 140 19.66 -11.27 5.71
CA GLN A 140 20.38 -12.23 6.51
C GLN A 140 20.23 -11.85 7.98
N GLY A 141 19.39 -12.61 8.68
CA GLY A 141 19.26 -12.58 10.14
C GLY A 141 19.68 -13.95 10.69
N ASN A 142 18.92 -14.50 11.65
CA ASN A 142 19.08 -15.88 12.08
C ASN A 142 18.87 -16.87 10.94
N HIS A 143 17.99 -16.50 10.01
CA HIS A 143 17.73 -17.23 8.78
C HIS A 143 17.79 -16.31 7.58
N PHE A 144 18.16 -16.89 6.44
CA PHE A 144 18.17 -16.20 5.17
C PHE A 144 16.74 -16.08 4.62
N SER A 145 16.37 -14.87 4.21
CA SER A 145 15.10 -14.57 3.56
C SER A 145 15.33 -13.79 2.29
N GLN A 146 14.51 -14.04 1.31
CA GLN A 146 14.60 -13.39 -0.01
C GLN A 146 13.21 -13.01 -0.52
N ASN A 147 13.16 -11.86 -1.14
CA ASN A 147 11.99 -11.34 -1.81
C ASN A 147 12.42 -10.80 -3.17
N TYR A 148 11.75 -11.24 -4.23
CA TYR A 148 11.96 -10.72 -5.58
C TYR A 148 10.64 -10.20 -6.12
N ARG A 149 10.72 -9.08 -6.78
CA ARG A 149 9.55 -8.42 -7.35
C ARG A 149 9.84 -7.95 -8.76
N MET A 150 8.92 -8.21 -9.65
CA MET A 150 9.00 -7.86 -11.06
C MET A 150 7.68 -7.26 -11.49
N ASN A 151 7.69 -6.05 -12.01
CA ASN A 151 6.51 -5.37 -12.51
C ASN A 151 6.78 -4.87 -13.92
N GLY A 152 5.78 -4.95 -14.78
CA GLY A 152 5.86 -4.41 -16.12
C GLY A 152 4.53 -3.83 -16.56
N SER A 153 4.58 -2.79 -17.36
CA SER A 153 3.43 -2.25 -18.05
C SER A 153 3.80 -1.84 -19.47
N TYR A 154 2.89 -2.05 -20.40
CA TYR A 154 3.04 -1.68 -21.79
C TYR A 154 1.77 -0.98 -22.26
N ASN A 155 1.92 0.28 -22.67
CA ASN A 155 0.83 1.11 -23.16
C ASN A 155 0.99 1.31 -24.64
N TYR A 156 -0.02 0.94 -25.44
CA TYR A 156 -0.05 1.11 -26.87
C TYR A 156 -1.43 1.58 -27.35
N LYS A 157 -1.50 2.79 -27.90
CA LYS A 157 -2.76 3.43 -28.29
C LYS A 157 -3.79 3.40 -27.14
N ASN A 158 -4.87 2.66 -27.32
CA ASN A 158 -5.94 2.52 -26.35
C ASN A 158 -5.81 1.27 -25.45
N TRP A 159 -4.73 0.51 -25.64
CA TRP A 159 -4.47 -0.71 -24.88
C TRP A 159 -3.48 -0.46 -23.77
N ASP A 160 -3.76 -0.95 -22.58
CA ASP A 160 -2.84 -1.00 -21.46
C ASP A 160 -2.70 -2.46 -21.02
N PHE A 161 -1.46 -2.92 -20.96
CA PHE A 161 -1.08 -4.24 -20.48
C PHE A 161 -0.26 -4.05 -19.22
N PHE A 162 -0.48 -4.90 -18.24
CA PHE A 162 0.36 -4.93 -17.04
C PHE A 162 0.58 -6.35 -16.56
N PHE A 163 1.71 -6.56 -15.90
CA PHE A 163 1.96 -7.77 -15.16
C PHE A 163 2.77 -7.47 -13.91
N SER A 164 2.63 -8.33 -12.91
CA SER A 164 3.38 -8.29 -11.67
C SER A 164 3.66 -9.72 -11.22
N TYR A 165 4.86 -9.95 -10.73
CA TYR A 165 5.26 -11.21 -10.13
C TYR A 165 6.02 -10.93 -8.83
N ASN A 166 5.60 -11.60 -7.75
CA ASN A 166 6.25 -11.52 -6.45
C ASN A 166 6.63 -12.93 -6.01
N TYR A 167 7.87 -13.08 -5.58
CA TYR A 167 8.39 -14.29 -4.95
C TYR A 167 8.91 -13.94 -3.56
N ASP A 168 8.40 -14.62 -2.57
CA ASP A 168 8.83 -14.51 -1.19
C ASP A 168 9.23 -15.87 -0.65
N ARG A 169 10.41 -15.96 -0.04
CA ARG A 169 10.86 -17.15 0.66
C ARG A 169 11.63 -16.77 1.91
N GLY A 170 11.25 -17.36 3.03
CA GLY A 170 11.92 -17.08 4.28
C GLY A 170 11.65 -18.10 5.37
N LYS A 171 12.52 -18.03 6.39
CA LYS A 171 12.32 -18.72 7.67
C LYS A 171 12.29 -17.70 8.78
N LYS A 172 11.41 -17.92 9.74
CA LYS A 172 11.27 -17.07 10.92
C LYS A 172 11.16 -17.95 12.15
N ASP A 173 11.96 -17.64 13.16
CA ASP A 173 11.81 -18.18 14.51
C ASP A 173 10.96 -17.20 15.32
N SER A 174 10.08 -17.75 16.14
CA SER A 174 9.25 -17.00 17.08
C SER A 174 9.22 -17.74 18.40
N ASP A 175 9.89 -17.16 19.38
CA ASP A 175 9.91 -17.68 20.74
C ASP A 175 9.01 -16.81 21.61
N LEU A 176 8.14 -17.44 22.40
CA LEU A 176 7.22 -16.77 23.28
C LEU A 176 7.26 -17.47 24.65
N ASP A 177 7.66 -16.71 25.65
CA ASP A 177 7.71 -17.16 27.04
C ASP A 177 6.65 -16.42 27.83
N ILE A 178 5.68 -17.16 28.39
CA ILE A 178 4.62 -16.61 29.21
C ILE A 178 4.79 -17.15 30.63
N TYR A 179 4.91 -16.24 31.57
CA TYR A 179 4.94 -16.52 32.99
C TYR A 179 3.66 -15.95 33.65
N GLN A 180 2.87 -16.78 34.27
CA GLN A 180 1.64 -16.36 34.91
C GLN A 180 1.54 -16.98 36.33
N GLN A 181 1.14 -16.18 37.30
CA GLN A 181 0.80 -16.63 38.61
C GLN A 181 -0.69 -16.48 38.85
N THR A 182 -1.35 -17.54 39.25
CA THR A 182 -2.77 -17.54 39.57
C THR A 182 -2.93 -17.95 41.03
N GLN A 183 -3.64 -17.13 41.80
CA GLN A 183 -3.94 -17.40 43.22
C GLN A 183 -5.39 -17.78 43.35
N SER A 184 -5.60 -18.96 43.94
CA SER A 184 -6.89 -19.52 44.35
C SER A 184 -6.72 -20.04 45.78
N ASP A 185 -7.15 -21.25 46.09
CA ASP A 185 -6.84 -21.93 47.36
C ASP A 185 -5.35 -22.31 47.45
N THR A 186 -4.70 -22.36 46.33
CA THR A 186 -3.27 -22.65 46.13
C THR A 186 -2.71 -21.65 45.13
N ILE A 187 -1.45 -21.24 45.29
CA ILE A 187 -0.76 -20.39 44.32
C ILE A 187 -0.22 -21.29 43.22
N TRP A 188 -0.63 -21.03 41.98
CA TRP A 188 -0.18 -21.73 40.78
C TRP A 188 0.77 -20.85 39.98
N ASN A 189 1.98 -21.35 39.70
CA ASN A 189 2.93 -20.75 38.79
C ASN A 189 2.83 -21.52 37.48
N LEU A 190 2.38 -20.84 36.43
CA LEU A 190 2.29 -21.35 35.08
C LEU A 190 3.44 -20.76 34.25
N THR A 191 4.14 -21.64 33.56
CA THR A 191 5.14 -21.26 32.59
C THR A 191 4.78 -21.90 31.25
N ASN A 192 4.57 -21.13 30.25
CA ASN A 192 4.37 -21.61 28.88
C ASN A 192 5.53 -21.11 28.00
N LEU A 193 6.34 -22.04 27.51
CA LEU A 193 7.43 -21.81 26.59
C LEU A 193 7.00 -22.33 25.23
N SER A 194 6.90 -21.43 24.25
CA SER A 194 6.51 -21.77 22.89
C SER A 194 7.59 -21.35 21.92
N GLN A 195 8.12 -22.31 21.19
CA GLN A 195 9.12 -22.13 20.12
C GLN A 195 8.49 -22.51 18.80
N LYS A 196 8.39 -21.57 17.89
CA LYS A 196 7.86 -21.79 16.53
C LYS A 196 8.90 -21.51 15.48
N ARG A 197 9.05 -22.43 14.54
CA ARG A 197 9.84 -22.29 13.33
C ARG A 197 8.90 -22.27 12.15
N ILE A 198 8.86 -21.14 11.46
CA ILE A 198 7.93 -20.90 10.35
C ILE A 198 8.75 -20.79 9.08
N PHE A 199 8.51 -21.68 8.14
CA PHE A 199 8.98 -21.55 6.76
C PHE A 199 7.81 -21.15 5.88
N ASN A 200 8.03 -20.19 5.02
CA ASN A 200 7.06 -19.77 4.02
C ASN A 200 7.73 -19.55 2.68
N GLU A 201 7.09 -20.05 1.62
CA GLU A 201 7.44 -19.80 0.23
C GLU A 201 6.17 -19.44 -0.53
N SER A 202 6.19 -18.32 -1.24
CA SER A 202 5.01 -17.88 -1.97
C SER A 202 5.37 -17.26 -3.32
N HIS A 203 4.51 -17.53 -4.29
CA HIS A 203 4.52 -16.95 -5.62
C HIS A 203 3.18 -16.26 -5.83
N ALA A 204 3.20 -14.97 -6.11
CA ALA A 204 2.00 -14.23 -6.48
C ALA A 204 2.23 -13.59 -7.85
N TYR A 205 1.25 -13.71 -8.72
CA TYR A 205 1.30 -13.16 -10.05
C TYR A 205 -0.02 -12.50 -10.41
N THR A 206 0.09 -11.35 -11.06
CA THR A 206 -1.05 -10.58 -11.55
C THR A 206 -0.76 -10.19 -12.98
N GLY A 207 -1.73 -10.29 -13.85
CA GLY A 207 -1.63 -9.83 -15.22
C GLY A 207 -2.97 -9.30 -15.70
N GLY A 208 -2.94 -8.30 -16.56
CA GLY A 208 -4.17 -7.75 -17.05
C GLY A 208 -3.98 -6.96 -18.34
N VAL A 209 -5.11 -6.75 -18.99
CA VAL A 209 -5.23 -5.93 -20.18
C VAL A 209 -6.47 -5.08 -20.06
N SER A 210 -6.36 -3.81 -20.40
CA SER A 210 -7.52 -2.91 -20.52
C SER A 210 -7.53 -2.19 -21.86
N TYR A 211 -8.74 -1.90 -22.33
CA TYR A 211 -9.00 -1.12 -23.53
C TYR A 211 -9.84 0.10 -23.19
N HIS A 212 -9.35 1.26 -23.55
CA HIS A 212 -10.02 2.54 -23.31
C HIS A 212 -10.79 2.99 -24.55
N PHE A 213 -12.08 3.05 -24.42
CA PHE A 213 -12.95 3.63 -25.48
C PHE A 213 -12.94 5.15 -25.45
N SER A 214 -12.82 5.73 -24.24
CA SER A 214 -12.75 7.17 -24.00
C SER A 214 -11.91 7.44 -22.73
N PRO A 215 -11.58 8.71 -22.41
CA PRO A 215 -10.88 9.05 -21.18
C PRO A 215 -11.61 8.60 -19.89
N GLU A 216 -12.91 8.39 -19.97
CA GLU A 216 -13.77 8.04 -18.83
C GLU A 216 -14.31 6.60 -18.86
N SER A 217 -14.11 5.87 -19.99
CA SER A 217 -14.71 4.55 -20.22
C SER A 217 -13.64 3.54 -20.63
N GLU A 218 -13.52 2.48 -19.86
CA GLU A 218 -12.60 1.37 -20.10
C GLU A 218 -13.28 0.03 -19.86
N VAL A 219 -12.80 -1.01 -20.53
CA VAL A 219 -13.08 -2.41 -20.21
C VAL A 219 -11.73 -3.12 -20.04
N GLY A 220 -11.64 -3.99 -19.06
CA GLY A 220 -10.39 -4.68 -18.77
C GLY A 220 -10.60 -6.08 -18.24
N LEU A 221 -9.63 -6.95 -18.46
CA LEU A 221 -9.55 -8.27 -17.89
C LEU A 221 -8.31 -8.33 -17.00
N LYS A 222 -8.48 -8.78 -15.75
CA LYS A 222 -7.42 -8.99 -14.78
C LYS A 222 -7.44 -10.42 -14.29
N TYR A 223 -6.28 -11.02 -14.22
CA TYR A 223 -6.05 -12.32 -13.59
C TYR A 223 -5.05 -12.19 -12.46
N GLU A 224 -5.37 -12.77 -11.33
CA GLU A 224 -4.53 -12.83 -10.14
C GLU A 224 -4.42 -14.28 -9.69
N GLY A 225 -3.19 -14.71 -9.40
CA GLY A 225 -2.94 -16.03 -8.87
C GLY A 225 -1.89 -15.98 -7.75
N LYS A 226 -2.09 -16.86 -6.76
CA LYS A 226 -1.14 -17.04 -5.68
C LYS A 226 -0.98 -18.52 -5.38
N TYR A 227 0.26 -18.96 -5.31
CA TYR A 227 0.65 -20.25 -4.75
C TYR A 227 1.48 -19.98 -3.50
N SER A 228 1.15 -20.64 -2.40
CA SER A 228 1.98 -20.58 -1.20
C SER A 228 2.11 -21.95 -0.56
N GLU A 229 3.31 -22.20 -0.04
CA GLU A 229 3.66 -23.37 0.73
C GLU A 229 4.31 -22.93 2.04
N GLY A 230 3.79 -23.43 3.16
CA GLY A 230 4.30 -23.13 4.49
C GLY A 230 4.54 -24.40 5.28
N ASN A 231 5.49 -24.33 6.20
CA ASN A 231 5.70 -25.36 7.21
C ASN A 231 5.93 -24.67 8.56
N THR A 232 5.12 -25.02 9.53
CA THR A 232 5.24 -24.52 10.90
C THR A 232 5.50 -25.69 11.84
N SER A 233 6.70 -25.70 12.42
CA SER A 233 7.06 -26.62 13.50
C SER A 233 6.97 -25.88 14.83
N SER A 234 6.16 -26.37 15.77
CA SER A 234 6.02 -25.79 17.09
C SER A 234 6.36 -26.80 18.19
N ASN A 235 7.06 -26.30 19.19
CA ASN A 235 7.38 -27.02 20.42
C ASN A 235 6.92 -26.16 21.60
N GLU A 236 5.88 -26.62 22.27
CA GLU A 236 5.27 -25.92 23.40
C GLU A 236 5.45 -26.75 24.66
N THR A 237 5.93 -26.12 25.72
CA THR A 237 6.07 -26.74 27.05
C THR A 237 5.31 -25.90 28.05
N LEU A 238 4.26 -26.50 28.60
CA LEU A 238 3.48 -25.93 29.71
C LEU A 238 3.88 -26.61 31.01
N SER A 239 4.31 -25.84 31.99
CA SER A 239 4.53 -26.28 33.33
C SER A 239 3.58 -25.57 34.29
N MET A 240 2.95 -26.32 35.16
CA MET A 240 2.04 -25.82 36.20
C MET A 240 2.57 -26.32 37.55
N ILE A 241 3.11 -25.41 38.32
CA ILE A 241 3.78 -25.70 39.60
C ILE A 241 3.01 -25.01 40.70
N PRO A 242 2.28 -25.79 41.55
CA PRO A 242 1.62 -25.25 42.75
C PRO A 242 2.64 -25.04 43.87
N ASP A 243 2.33 -24.16 44.82
CA ASP A 243 3.10 -24.04 46.07
C ASP A 243 2.93 -25.26 46.96
N LYS A 244 1.79 -25.98 46.84
CA LYS A 244 1.47 -27.24 47.53
C LYS A 244 0.83 -28.20 46.54
N GLY A 245 1.36 -29.38 46.44
CA GLY A 245 0.80 -30.45 45.60
C GLY A 245 1.75 -30.95 44.50
N VAL A 246 1.16 -31.52 43.44
CA VAL A 246 1.90 -32.16 42.36
C VAL A 246 2.02 -31.22 41.17
N SER A 247 3.24 -31.08 40.65
CA SER A 247 3.52 -30.30 39.41
C SER A 247 3.07 -31.09 38.18
N THR A 248 2.53 -30.37 37.20
CA THR A 248 2.11 -30.93 35.93
C THR A 248 2.97 -30.34 34.82
N PHE A 249 3.44 -31.20 33.91
CA PHE A 249 4.21 -30.82 32.74
C PHE A 249 3.52 -31.39 31.50
N ILE A 250 3.26 -30.53 30.53
CA ILE A 250 2.67 -30.90 29.24
C ILE A 250 3.62 -30.42 28.16
N LYS A 251 4.04 -31.33 27.28
CA LYS A 251 4.82 -31.03 26.11
C LYS A 251 3.99 -31.33 24.87
N ASN A 252 3.81 -30.35 24.02
CA ASN A 252 3.11 -30.44 22.75
C ASN A 252 4.10 -30.20 21.62
N LEU A 253 4.17 -31.11 20.64
CA LEU A 253 4.94 -31.02 19.44
C LEU A 253 3.98 -31.06 18.26
N SER A 254 4.02 -30.07 17.39
CA SER A 254 3.17 -30.00 16.23
C SER A 254 3.96 -29.56 15.00
N ASP A 255 3.79 -30.30 13.91
CA ASP A 255 4.28 -29.96 12.59
C ASP A 255 3.08 -29.81 11.67
N VAL A 256 2.90 -28.61 11.13
CA VAL A 256 1.80 -28.27 10.22
C VAL A 256 2.41 -27.86 8.90
N SER A 257 2.04 -28.58 7.84
CA SER A 257 2.36 -28.19 6.46
C SER A 257 1.09 -27.68 5.79
N ASP A 258 1.20 -26.52 5.18
CA ASP A 258 0.09 -25.84 4.52
C ASP A 258 0.45 -25.51 3.08
N LYS A 259 -0.48 -25.79 2.15
CA LYS A 259 -0.38 -25.44 0.74
C LYS A 259 -1.65 -24.78 0.29
N SER A 260 -1.55 -23.61 -0.28
CA SER A 260 -2.70 -22.90 -0.81
C SER A 260 -2.49 -22.44 -2.25
N VAL A 261 -3.55 -22.53 -3.03
CA VAL A 261 -3.63 -22.01 -4.41
C VAL A 261 -4.89 -21.17 -4.50
N SER A 262 -4.75 -19.94 -4.94
CA SER A 262 -5.90 -19.07 -5.23
C SER A 262 -5.78 -18.47 -6.62
N ASN A 263 -6.90 -18.36 -7.32
CA ASN A 263 -6.98 -17.77 -8.65
C ASN A 263 -8.24 -16.90 -8.73
N HIS A 264 -8.10 -15.68 -9.21
CA HIS A 264 -9.19 -14.73 -9.38
C HIS A 264 -9.17 -14.13 -10.78
N PHE A 265 -10.35 -14.01 -11.39
CA PHE A 265 -10.57 -13.32 -12.65
C PHE A 265 -11.53 -12.15 -12.39
N ASN A 266 -11.16 -10.97 -12.84
CA ASN A 266 -11.98 -9.77 -12.77
C ASN A 266 -12.17 -9.21 -14.18
N LEU A 267 -13.40 -8.76 -14.46
CA LEU A 267 -13.80 -8.14 -15.71
C LEU A 267 -14.27 -6.71 -15.46
#